data_505667d3d1ea8f3f0f4d7991d65180e4
#
_entry.id   505667d3d1ea8f3f0f4d7991d65180e4
#
_cell.length_a   1.000
_cell.length_b   1.000
_cell.length_c   1.000
_cell.angle_alpha   90.00
_cell.angle_beta   90.00
_cell.angle_gamma   90.00
#
_symmetry.space_group_name_H-M   'P 1'
#
loop_
_entity.id
_entity.type
_entity.pdbx_description
1 polymer ?
#
loop_
_entity_poly.entity_id
_entity_poly.type
_entity_poly.pdbx_seq_one_letter_code
_entity_poly.pdbx_strand_id
1 'polypeptide(L)' 'MSQSNNSHLEKVKEAVHNSDILSDEEKTSSVRIIEEWALEDKAMGLLTEELLKISTGIKPILSELGL' A
#
# COMPACT_ATOMS: atom_id res chain seq x y z
N MET A 1 8.67 -14.93 -14.37
CA MET A 1 8.08 -14.69 -13.47
C MET A 1 8.20 -13.46 -12.91
N SER A 2 7.82 -12.49 -13.22
CA SER A 2 7.93 -11.25 -12.75
C SER A 2 6.80 -10.90 -11.95
N GLN A 3 6.57 -11.63 -10.94
CA GLN A 3 5.47 -11.38 -10.10
C GLN A 3 5.83 -10.60 -8.88
N SER A 4 7.07 -10.18 -8.75
CA SER A 4 7.52 -9.58 -7.50
C SER A 4 6.78 -8.31 -7.15
N ASN A 5 6.51 -7.44 -8.13
CA ASN A 5 5.80 -6.21 -7.83
C ASN A 5 4.36 -6.48 -7.40
N ASN A 6 3.70 -7.40 -8.08
CA ASN A 6 2.33 -7.74 -7.71
C ASN A 6 2.30 -8.38 -6.33
N SER A 7 3.27 -9.24 -6.02
CA SER A 7 3.33 -9.85 -4.71
C SER A 7 3.52 -8.82 -3.62
N HIS A 8 4.37 -7.82 -3.88
CA HIS A 8 4.60 -6.76 -2.92
C HIS A 8 3.34 -5.94 -2.71
N LEU A 9 2.67 -5.59 -3.78
CA LEU A 9 1.45 -4.80 -3.69
C LEU A 9 0.35 -5.55 -2.96
N GLU A 10 0.26 -6.85 -3.17
CA GLU A 10 -0.72 -7.65 -2.45
C GLU A 10 -0.43 -7.69 -0.97
N LYS A 11 0.84 -7.76 -0.60
CA LYS A 11 1.21 -7.74 0.82
C LYS A 11 0.86 -6.41 1.46
N VAL A 12 1.11 -5.31 0.76
CA VAL A 12 0.76 -4.00 1.26
C VAL A 12 -0.74 -3.89 1.43
N LYS A 13 -1.48 -4.37 0.44
CA LYS A 13 -2.94 -4.31 0.47
C LYS A 13 -3.49 -5.11 1.65
N GLU A 14 -2.94 -6.30 1.88
CA GLU A 14 -3.37 -7.13 2.97
C GLU A 14 -3.05 -6.49 4.32
N ALA A 15 -1.86 -5.92 4.44
CA ALA A 15 -1.45 -5.29 5.68
C ALA A 15 -2.34 -4.08 6.00
N VAL A 16 -2.68 -3.30 4.97
CA VAL A 16 -3.59 -2.18 5.12
C VAL A 16 -4.96 -2.67 5.57
N HIS A 17 -5.44 -3.72 4.94
CA HIS A 17 -6.76 -4.26 5.23
C HIS A 17 -6.85 -4.76 6.67
N ASN A 18 -5.77 -5.33 7.18
CA ASN A 18 -5.74 -5.90 8.52
C ASN A 18 -5.30 -4.92 9.59
N SER A 19 -5.01 -3.69 9.21
CA SER A 19 -4.51 -2.72 10.17
C SER A 19 -5.60 -2.22 11.09
N ASP A 20 -5.31 -2.14 12.38
CA ASP A 20 -6.23 -1.56 13.34
C ASP A 20 -6.02 -0.06 13.48
N ILE A 21 -4.96 0.46 12.90
CA ILE A 21 -4.65 1.88 13.00
C ILE A 21 -5.45 2.71 12.02
N LEU A 22 -5.75 2.15 10.86
CA LEU A 22 -6.40 2.89 9.79
C LEU A 22 -7.92 2.80 9.91
N SER A 23 -8.60 3.90 9.58
CA SER A 23 -10.05 3.89 9.51
C SER A 23 -10.51 3.18 8.23
N ASP A 24 -11.79 2.90 8.14
CA ASP A 24 -12.34 2.23 6.96
C ASP A 24 -12.12 3.07 5.71
N GLU A 25 -12.26 4.38 5.82
CA GLU A 25 -12.05 5.26 4.67
C GLU A 25 -10.59 5.24 4.25
N GLU A 26 -9.70 5.25 5.22
CA GLU A 26 -8.28 5.21 4.91
C GLU A 26 -7.89 3.90 4.25
N LYS A 27 -8.46 2.80 4.73
CA LYS A 27 -8.21 1.50 4.13
C LYS A 27 -8.72 1.45 2.69
N THR A 28 -9.93 1.95 2.46
CA THR A 28 -10.50 1.95 1.13
C THR A 28 -9.68 2.78 0.17
N SER A 29 -9.29 3.98 0.59
CA SER A 29 -8.48 4.86 -0.25
C SER A 29 -7.12 4.25 -0.55
N SER A 30 -6.50 3.64 0.46
CA SER A 30 -5.19 3.03 0.28
C SER A 30 -5.25 1.85 -0.69
N VAL A 31 -6.26 1.00 -0.53
CA VAL A 31 -6.41 -0.16 -1.41
C VAL A 31 -6.63 0.29 -2.85
N ARG A 32 -7.43 1.34 -3.04
CA ARG A 32 -7.67 1.85 -4.38
C ARG A 32 -6.37 2.32 -5.05
N ILE A 33 -5.55 3.05 -4.30
CA ILE A 33 -4.28 3.53 -4.83
C ILE A 33 -3.37 2.35 -5.18
N ILE A 34 -3.32 1.35 -4.30
CA ILE A 34 -2.50 0.18 -4.54
C ILE A 34 -2.94 -0.54 -5.81
N GLU A 35 -4.23 -0.67 -6.01
CA GLU A 35 -4.75 -1.34 -7.19
C GLU A 35 -4.42 -0.56 -8.46
N GLU A 36 -4.51 0.76 -8.40
CA GLU A 36 -4.15 1.59 -9.54
C GLU A 36 -2.67 1.46 -9.87
N TRP A 37 -1.83 1.39 -8.83
CA TRP A 37 -0.40 1.22 -9.04
C TRP A 37 -0.10 -0.12 -9.70
N ALA A 38 -0.80 -1.17 -9.31
CA ALA A 38 -0.61 -2.48 -9.90
C ALA A 38 -0.95 -2.48 -11.39
N LEU A 39 -2.01 -1.74 -11.76
CA LEU A 39 -2.43 -1.69 -13.15
C LEU A 39 -1.49 -0.85 -14.01
N GLU A 40 -0.93 0.22 -13.43
CA GLU A 40 -0.13 1.14 -14.21
C GLU A 40 1.36 0.91 -14.07
N ASP A 41 1.76 -0.03 -13.22
CA ASP A 41 3.18 -0.36 -13.07
C ASP A 41 4.02 0.86 -12.71
N LYS A 42 3.53 1.68 -11.81
CA LYS A 42 4.26 2.86 -11.39
C LYS A 42 5.33 2.52 -10.37
N ALA A 43 6.25 3.45 -10.14
CA ALA A 43 7.35 3.23 -9.22
C ALA A 43 6.86 3.08 -7.78
N MET A 44 7.40 2.10 -7.08
CA MET A 44 6.98 1.80 -5.70
C MET A 44 7.29 2.95 -4.74
N GLY A 45 8.36 3.69 -4.99
CA GLY A 45 8.68 4.81 -4.13
C GLY A 45 7.62 5.89 -4.12
N LEU A 46 7.02 6.12 -5.27
CA LEU A 46 5.92 7.08 -5.35
C LEU A 46 4.67 6.56 -4.67
N LEU A 47 4.46 5.25 -4.73
CA LEU A 47 3.32 4.64 -4.03
C LEU A 47 3.42 4.89 -2.54
N THR A 48 4.61 4.71 -1.98
CA THR A 48 4.82 4.96 -0.56
C THR A 48 4.44 6.38 -0.18
N GLU A 49 4.86 7.35 -0.99
CA GLU A 49 4.55 8.74 -0.72
C GLU A 49 3.06 9.02 -0.78
N GLU A 50 2.39 8.44 -1.77
CA GLU A 50 0.96 8.65 -1.91
C GLU A 50 0.19 8.05 -0.75
N LEU A 51 0.60 6.88 -0.30
CA LEU A 51 -0.06 6.24 0.82
C LEU A 51 0.15 7.04 2.11
N LEU A 52 1.33 7.60 2.30
CA LEU A 52 1.61 8.41 3.49
C LEU A 52 0.77 9.68 3.52
N LYS A 53 0.36 10.18 2.36
CA LYS A 53 -0.52 11.34 2.31
C LYS A 53 -1.91 11.00 2.84
N ILE A 54 -2.32 9.76 2.70
CA ILE A 54 -3.62 9.34 3.21
C ILE A 54 -3.58 9.24 4.73
N SER A 55 -2.55 8.59 5.25
CA SER A 55 -2.44 8.42 6.71
C SER A 55 -1.01 8.11 7.08
N THR A 56 -0.51 8.78 8.10
CA THR A 56 0.82 8.48 8.62
C THR A 56 0.85 7.12 9.29
N GLY A 57 -0.30 6.57 9.63
CA GLY A 57 -0.38 5.23 10.20
C GLY A 57 0.08 4.14 9.25
N ILE A 58 0.19 4.46 7.96
CA ILE A 58 0.70 3.51 6.98
C ILE A 58 2.21 3.32 7.11
N LYS A 59 2.91 4.30 7.64
CA LYS A 59 4.36 4.25 7.73
C LYS A 59 4.88 2.99 8.44
N PRO A 60 4.40 2.64 9.64
CA PRO A 60 4.86 1.41 10.28
C PRO A 60 4.49 0.16 9.49
N ILE A 61 3.37 0.19 8.78
CA ILE A 61 2.97 -0.94 7.97
C ILE A 61 3.97 -1.17 6.85
N LEU A 62 4.34 -0.10 6.15
CA LEU A 62 5.30 -0.20 5.06
C LEU A 62 6.67 -0.59 5.57
N SER A 63 7.03 -0.09 6.74
CA SER A 63 8.32 -0.41 7.33
C SER A 63 8.44 -1.90 7.62
N GLU A 64 7.38 -2.51 8.11
CA GLU A 64 7.38 -3.93 8.39
C GLU A 64 7.51 -4.77 7.11
N LEU A 65 7.02 -4.24 6.02
CA LEU A 65 7.10 -4.93 4.74
C LEU A 65 8.41 -4.66 4.01
N GLY A 66 9.29 -3.84 4.56
CA GLY A 66 10.56 -3.55 3.93
C GLY A 66 10.50 -2.48 2.86
N LEU A 67 9.51 -1.66 2.91
CA LEU A 67 9.34 -0.60 1.91
C LEU A 67 9.74 0.78 2.40
#